data_9e275179426b7c853a940968ab64615b
#
_entry.id   9e275179426b7c853a940968ab64615b
#
_cell.length_a   1.000
_cell.length_b   1.000
_cell.length_c   1.000
_cell.angle_alpha   90.00
_cell.angle_beta   90.00
_cell.angle_gamma   90.00
#
_symmetry.space_group_name_H-M   'P 1'
#
loop_
_entity.id
_entity.type
_entity.pdbx_description
1 polymer ?
#
loop_
_entity_poly.entity_id
_entity_poly.type
_entity_poly.pdbx_seq_one_letter_code
_entity_poly.pdbx_strand_id
1 'polypeptide(L)'
;MKRLNPKMKEKMKEALTAVMPIVAIVLVLCFSLAPVSPSILLAFLFGALLVMVGMMFFTLGAELSMTPIGEKVGAAMTRTKNVPLIIALAFVLGVIITISEPDLQVLAELIPSIPNMTLILAVAIGVGLFLVVAILRMLLGIPLPRLLTVFYVVAFGLMFLVPADFRAIAFDSGGVTTGPMTVPFIMALGVGIAAIRNDRHAADDSFGLVALCSIGPILAVLVLGMIYSPSESDLSNVVSNIVIEDTVELWQMFAHELPAYMGEIAVSLLPIVVFFGLFQIISLRLSGRSLVKIIIGLIYTYIGLVLFLTGANVGFMPAGSYLGSVMAGESYRYLLIPIGALIGFFIVKAEPAVYVLNHQVEEITDGAISARAMGISLSVGVAVSVALAMTRVLTGLPILYFLIPGYAVAIGLSFVVPKIFTAIAFDSGGVASGPMTATFLLPLAQGACVAVGGNLVADAFGVVAMVAMTPLITIQVLGLITVIKNRKHEPVEVPVFDLADNAIIEL
;
A
#
# COMPACT_ATOMS: atom_id res chain seq x y z
N MET A 1 20.98 -27.40 15.23
CA MET A 1 20.08 -26.35 14.74
C MET A 1 18.63 -26.80 14.97
N LYS A 2 17.91 -26.21 15.93
CA LYS A 2 16.48 -26.47 16.12
C LYS A 2 15.77 -26.12 14.79
N ARG A 3 14.95 -27.04 14.28
CA ARG A 3 14.20 -26.83 13.03
C ARG A 3 13.33 -25.58 13.19
N LEU A 4 13.55 -24.58 12.33
CA LEU A 4 12.67 -23.40 12.22
C LEU A 4 11.21 -23.86 12.10
N ASN A 5 10.30 -23.17 12.78
CA ASN A 5 8.86 -23.43 12.68
C ASN A 5 8.47 -23.46 11.19
N PRO A 6 7.68 -24.43 10.71
CA PRO A 6 7.26 -24.53 9.31
C PRO A 6 6.72 -23.23 8.73
N LYS A 7 5.89 -22.50 9.48
CA LYS A 7 5.36 -21.19 9.08
C LYS A 7 6.47 -20.14 8.86
N MET A 8 7.47 -20.11 9.72
CA MET A 8 8.59 -19.17 9.60
C MET A 8 9.46 -19.49 8.37
N LYS A 9 9.61 -20.77 8.04
CA LYS A 9 10.33 -21.20 6.82
C LYS A 9 9.55 -20.80 5.55
N GLU A 10 8.24 -20.90 5.57
CA GLU A 10 7.36 -20.48 4.49
C GLU A 10 7.49 -18.97 4.25
N LYS A 11 7.32 -18.15 5.30
CA LYS A 11 7.45 -16.68 5.22
C LYS A 11 8.84 -16.23 4.78
N MET A 12 9.90 -16.92 5.22
CA MET A 12 11.26 -16.66 4.74
C MET A 12 11.41 -16.94 3.24
N LYS A 13 10.82 -18.04 2.74
CA LYS A 13 10.84 -18.37 1.31
C LYS A 13 10.08 -17.32 0.50
N GLU A 14 8.95 -16.84 1.01
CA GLU A 14 8.16 -15.78 0.38
C GLU A 14 8.94 -14.48 0.29
N ALA A 15 9.51 -14.01 1.40
CA ALA A 15 10.34 -12.81 1.44
C ALA A 15 11.55 -12.91 0.49
N LEU A 16 12.21 -14.05 0.46
CA LEU A 16 13.33 -14.30 -0.46
C LEU A 16 12.88 -14.22 -1.93
N THR A 17 11.76 -14.86 -2.26
CA THR A 17 11.23 -14.87 -3.64
C THR A 17 10.77 -13.48 -4.07
N ALA A 18 10.35 -12.64 -3.14
CA ALA A 18 9.91 -11.27 -3.39
C ALA A 18 11.09 -10.31 -3.63
N VAL A 19 12.11 -10.36 -2.79
CA VAL A 19 13.21 -9.37 -2.79
C VAL A 19 14.35 -9.75 -3.74
N MET A 20 14.68 -11.04 -3.89
CA MET A 20 15.81 -11.48 -4.72
C MET A 20 15.77 -11.04 -6.19
N PRO A 21 14.61 -10.98 -6.88
CA PRO A 21 14.57 -10.47 -8.24
C PRO A 21 15.01 -9.01 -8.34
N ILE A 22 14.64 -8.17 -7.36
CA ILE A 22 15.04 -6.75 -7.31
C ILE A 22 16.55 -6.67 -7.10
N VAL A 23 17.10 -7.45 -6.17
CA VAL A 23 18.54 -7.52 -5.92
C VAL A 23 19.27 -7.93 -7.20
N ALA A 24 18.80 -8.95 -7.92
CA ALA A 24 19.41 -9.39 -9.17
C ALA A 24 19.37 -8.29 -10.25
N ILE A 25 18.26 -7.58 -10.41
CA ILE A 25 18.14 -6.47 -11.37
C ILE A 25 19.13 -5.36 -11.03
N VAL A 26 19.17 -4.92 -9.77
CA VAL A 26 20.08 -3.87 -9.31
C VAL A 26 21.53 -4.28 -9.53
N LEU A 27 21.90 -5.53 -9.17
CA LEU A 27 23.25 -6.04 -9.43
C LEU A 27 23.62 -6.01 -10.92
N VAL A 28 22.73 -6.49 -11.79
CA VAL A 28 22.96 -6.44 -13.25
C VAL A 28 23.16 -5.00 -13.71
N LEU A 29 22.37 -4.05 -13.23
CA LEU A 29 22.51 -2.63 -13.56
C LEU A 29 23.84 -2.06 -13.06
N CYS A 30 24.25 -2.39 -11.83
CA CYS A 30 25.50 -1.94 -11.24
C CYS A 30 26.74 -2.43 -11.98
N PHE A 31 26.68 -3.62 -12.55
CA PHE A 31 27.82 -4.20 -13.32
C PHE A 31 27.76 -3.92 -14.82
N SER A 32 26.69 -3.25 -15.32
CA SER A 32 26.52 -3.02 -16.76
C SER A 32 26.32 -1.55 -17.10
N LEU A 33 25.19 -0.97 -16.73
CA LEU A 33 24.74 0.36 -17.19
C LEU A 33 25.04 1.49 -16.20
N ALA A 34 25.01 1.22 -14.92
CA ALA A 34 25.14 2.23 -13.87
C ALA A 34 26.15 1.78 -12.81
N PRO A 35 27.47 1.93 -13.08
CA PRO A 35 28.49 1.56 -12.10
C PRO A 35 28.31 2.33 -10.79
N VAL A 36 28.09 1.58 -9.71
CA VAL A 36 27.81 2.11 -8.37
C VAL A 36 29.06 2.00 -7.51
N SER A 37 29.26 2.94 -6.58
CA SER A 37 30.32 2.83 -5.59
C SER A 37 30.16 1.55 -4.75
N PRO A 38 31.25 0.91 -4.36
CA PRO A 38 31.18 -0.31 -3.53
C PRO A 38 30.38 -0.10 -2.25
N SER A 39 30.42 1.09 -1.68
CA SER A 39 29.73 1.45 -0.45
C SER A 39 28.20 1.43 -0.60
N ILE A 40 27.67 2.06 -1.66
CA ILE A 40 26.23 2.03 -1.97
C ILE A 40 25.77 0.61 -2.28
N LEU A 41 26.59 -0.17 -2.99
CA LEU A 41 26.28 -1.57 -3.30
C LEU A 41 26.21 -2.43 -2.04
N LEU A 42 27.16 -2.26 -1.13
CA LEU A 42 27.17 -2.97 0.16
C LEU A 42 25.99 -2.54 1.04
N ALA A 43 25.67 -1.22 1.08
CA ALA A 43 24.50 -0.70 1.78
C ALA A 43 23.21 -1.36 1.24
N PHE A 44 23.08 -1.42 -0.08
CA PHE A 44 21.94 -2.05 -0.73
C PHE A 44 21.82 -3.55 -0.42
N LEU A 45 22.92 -4.31 -0.49
CA LEU A 45 22.92 -5.75 -0.21
C LEU A 45 22.59 -6.04 1.27
N PHE A 46 23.17 -5.28 2.19
CA PHE A 46 22.86 -5.41 3.61
C PHE A 46 21.43 -4.97 3.91
N GLY A 47 20.98 -3.88 3.29
CA GLY A 47 19.59 -3.43 3.33
C GLY A 47 18.63 -4.49 2.81
N ALA A 48 18.96 -5.17 1.71
CA ALA A 48 18.15 -6.25 1.16
C ALA A 48 18.02 -7.44 2.14
N LEU A 49 19.08 -7.79 2.87
CA LEU A 49 19.01 -8.79 3.93
C LEU A 49 18.05 -8.35 5.04
N LEU A 50 18.14 -7.09 5.50
CA LEU A 50 17.25 -6.54 6.51
C LEU A 50 15.80 -6.50 6.04
N VAL A 51 15.55 -6.09 4.79
CA VAL A 51 14.21 -6.09 4.17
C VAL A 51 13.63 -7.51 4.13
N MET A 52 14.40 -8.52 3.72
CA MET A 52 13.95 -9.91 3.69
C MET A 52 13.57 -10.44 5.08
N VAL A 53 14.44 -10.22 6.07
CA VAL A 53 14.18 -10.66 7.45
C VAL A 53 13.02 -9.85 8.05
N GLY A 54 13.00 -8.54 7.82
CA GLY A 54 11.95 -7.64 8.27
C GLY A 54 10.58 -8.02 7.70
N MET A 55 10.49 -8.27 6.40
CA MET A 55 9.26 -8.72 5.75
C MET A 55 8.74 -10.05 6.33
N MET A 56 9.63 -11.01 6.59
CA MET A 56 9.26 -12.29 7.20
C MET A 56 8.62 -12.08 8.59
N PHE A 57 9.25 -11.29 9.46
CA PHE A 57 8.71 -11.01 10.80
C PHE A 57 7.44 -10.19 10.74
N PHE A 58 7.39 -9.18 9.87
CA PHE A 58 6.23 -8.31 9.73
C PHE A 58 5.00 -9.09 9.25
N THR A 59 5.11 -9.88 8.18
CA THR A 59 3.96 -10.62 7.64
C THR A 59 3.42 -11.63 8.66
N LEU A 60 4.31 -12.32 9.39
CA LEU A 60 3.91 -13.22 10.49
C LEU A 60 3.27 -12.43 11.64
N GLY A 61 3.81 -11.27 11.96
CA GLY A 61 3.29 -10.38 13.00
C GLY A 61 1.91 -9.84 12.68
N ALA A 62 1.70 -9.35 11.46
CA ALA A 62 0.42 -8.82 10.98
C ALA A 62 -0.69 -9.89 11.03
N GLU A 63 -0.41 -11.12 10.59
CA GLU A 63 -1.34 -12.24 10.68
C GLU A 63 -1.70 -12.61 12.14
N LEU A 64 -0.78 -12.47 13.07
CA LEU A 64 -0.99 -12.84 14.47
C LEU A 64 -1.57 -11.70 15.32
N SER A 65 -1.45 -10.45 14.90
CA SER A 65 -1.88 -9.28 15.67
C SER A 65 -2.85 -8.37 14.92
N MET A 66 -2.42 -7.68 13.87
CA MET A 66 -3.21 -6.63 13.21
C MET A 66 -4.53 -7.17 12.66
N THR A 67 -4.48 -8.30 11.94
CA THR A 67 -5.68 -8.95 11.39
C THR A 67 -6.64 -9.38 12.49
N PRO A 68 -6.27 -10.18 13.53
CA PRO A 68 -7.19 -10.53 14.60
C PRO A 68 -7.70 -9.35 15.41
N ILE A 69 -6.90 -8.29 15.61
CA ILE A 69 -7.35 -7.08 16.30
C ILE A 69 -8.45 -6.39 15.47
N GLY A 70 -8.19 -6.15 14.19
CA GLY A 70 -9.14 -5.50 13.27
C GLY A 70 -10.48 -6.24 13.21
N GLU A 71 -10.46 -7.55 12.96
CA GLU A 71 -11.66 -8.40 12.93
C GLU A 71 -12.49 -8.32 14.22
N LYS A 72 -11.82 -8.48 15.37
CA LYS A 72 -12.51 -8.49 16.68
C LYS A 72 -13.06 -7.12 17.04
N VAL A 73 -12.34 -6.06 16.73
CA VAL A 73 -12.79 -4.67 16.92
C VAL A 73 -14.00 -4.40 16.02
N GLY A 74 -13.93 -4.74 14.73
CA GLY A 74 -15.03 -4.58 13.79
C GLY A 74 -16.28 -5.32 14.21
N ALA A 75 -16.12 -6.59 14.60
CA ALA A 75 -17.20 -7.40 15.10
C ALA A 75 -17.82 -6.83 16.39
N ALA A 76 -17.00 -6.36 17.34
CA ALA A 76 -17.49 -5.76 18.58
C ALA A 76 -18.22 -4.45 18.34
N MET A 77 -17.70 -3.58 17.44
CA MET A 77 -18.38 -2.33 17.07
C MET A 77 -19.79 -2.59 16.52
N THR A 78 -19.92 -3.53 15.59
CA THR A 78 -21.22 -3.86 14.97
C THR A 78 -22.21 -4.43 15.96
N ARG A 79 -21.76 -5.23 16.95
CA ARG A 79 -22.61 -5.79 18.01
C ARG A 79 -23.25 -4.74 18.90
N THR A 80 -22.68 -3.54 19.02
CA THR A 80 -23.25 -2.48 19.86
C THR A 80 -24.58 -1.96 19.34
N LYS A 81 -24.85 -2.07 18.03
CA LYS A 81 -26.03 -1.52 17.33
C LYS A 81 -26.24 -0.01 17.56
N ASN A 82 -25.26 0.68 18.10
CA ASN A 82 -25.30 2.11 18.40
C ASN A 82 -24.50 2.86 17.30
N VAL A 83 -25.23 3.40 16.32
CA VAL A 83 -24.61 4.07 15.17
C VAL A 83 -23.73 5.27 15.58
N PRO A 84 -24.12 6.18 16.46
CA PRO A 84 -23.26 7.24 16.96
C PRO A 84 -21.94 6.74 17.57
N LEU A 85 -21.99 5.66 18.35
CA LEU A 85 -20.79 5.05 18.93
C LEU A 85 -19.89 4.42 17.86
N ILE A 86 -20.47 3.76 16.84
CA ILE A 86 -19.74 3.19 15.72
C ILE A 86 -19.03 4.29 14.95
N ILE A 87 -19.69 5.43 14.70
CA ILE A 87 -19.10 6.61 14.01
C ILE A 87 -17.92 7.16 14.82
N ALA A 88 -18.10 7.37 16.12
CA ALA A 88 -17.05 7.89 16.99
C ALA A 88 -15.83 6.96 17.04
N LEU A 89 -16.06 5.66 17.22
CA LEU A 89 -14.98 4.66 17.23
C LEU A 89 -14.29 4.55 15.88
N ALA A 90 -15.03 4.58 14.76
CA ALA A 90 -14.45 4.56 13.43
C ALA A 90 -13.55 5.77 13.17
N PHE A 91 -14.01 6.97 13.54
CA PHE A 91 -13.22 8.18 13.41
C PHE A 91 -11.92 8.10 14.21
N VAL A 92 -12.03 7.76 15.50
CA VAL A 92 -10.86 7.63 16.39
C VAL A 92 -9.88 6.57 15.88
N LEU A 93 -10.39 5.42 15.43
CA LEU A 93 -9.57 4.36 14.84
C LEU A 93 -8.84 4.83 13.59
N GLY A 94 -9.54 5.47 12.65
CA GLY A 94 -8.92 5.97 11.44
C GLY A 94 -7.81 6.97 11.73
N VAL A 95 -8.03 7.88 12.68
CA VAL A 95 -7.00 8.84 13.12
C VAL A 95 -5.80 8.12 13.76
N ILE A 96 -6.06 7.23 14.71
CA ILE A 96 -5.00 6.49 15.44
C ILE A 96 -4.14 5.66 14.48
N ILE A 97 -4.76 4.90 13.59
CA ILE A 97 -4.06 4.01 12.66
C ILE A 97 -3.19 4.82 11.69
N THR A 98 -3.72 5.96 11.21
CA THR A 98 -2.99 6.80 10.26
C THR A 98 -1.80 7.51 10.89
N ILE A 99 -1.94 8.02 12.11
CA ILE A 99 -0.80 8.60 12.86
C ILE A 99 0.27 7.53 13.11
N SER A 100 -0.14 6.27 13.24
CA SER A 100 0.75 5.13 13.45
C SER A 100 1.47 4.67 12.18
N GLU A 101 1.14 5.23 10.98
CA GLU A 101 1.76 4.81 9.73
C GLU A 101 3.11 5.49 9.52
N PRO A 102 4.23 4.72 9.50
CA PRO A 102 5.57 5.29 9.37
C PRO A 102 5.77 6.04 8.04
N ASP A 103 5.20 5.54 6.96
CA ASP A 103 5.36 6.13 5.62
C ASP A 103 4.80 7.56 5.55
N LEU A 104 3.81 7.88 6.41
CA LEU A 104 3.26 9.24 6.51
C LEU A 104 4.26 10.23 7.13
N GLN A 105 5.10 9.77 8.04
CA GLN A 105 6.16 10.60 8.63
C GLN A 105 7.22 10.92 7.57
N VAL A 106 7.64 9.91 6.82
CA VAL A 106 8.57 10.09 5.68
C VAL A 106 8.00 11.09 4.66
N LEU A 107 6.71 10.96 4.30
CA LEU A 107 6.08 11.93 3.40
C LEU A 107 6.09 13.35 3.97
N ALA A 108 5.83 13.50 5.27
CA ALA A 108 5.83 14.82 5.92
C ALA A 108 7.22 15.49 5.90
N GLU A 109 8.28 14.72 6.07
CA GLU A 109 9.66 15.20 5.98
C GLU A 109 10.07 15.64 4.56
N LEU A 110 9.46 15.01 3.54
CA LEU A 110 9.69 15.34 2.14
C LEU A 110 8.97 16.63 1.68
N ILE A 111 8.14 17.26 2.53
CA ILE A 111 7.35 18.46 2.20
C ILE A 111 7.64 19.58 3.22
N PRO A 112 8.82 20.23 3.15
CA PRO A 112 9.24 21.22 4.16
C PRO A 112 8.33 22.45 4.27
N SER A 113 7.55 22.74 3.23
CA SER A 113 6.61 23.87 3.18
C SER A 113 5.42 23.75 4.13
N ILE A 114 5.13 22.56 4.65
CA ILE A 114 4.06 22.32 5.63
C ILE A 114 4.69 21.75 6.91
N PRO A 115 4.36 22.29 8.10
CA PRO A 115 4.84 21.69 9.35
C PRO A 115 4.39 20.22 9.44
N ASN A 116 5.34 19.30 9.71
CA ASN A 116 5.12 17.84 9.70
C ASN A 116 3.87 17.44 10.49
N MET A 117 3.71 17.96 11.71
CA MET A 117 2.56 17.63 12.56
C MET A 117 1.23 18.11 11.94
N THR A 118 1.24 19.24 11.24
CA THR A 118 0.03 19.76 10.56
C THR A 118 -0.38 18.84 9.41
N LEU A 119 0.58 18.38 8.61
CA LEU A 119 0.33 17.43 7.53
C LEU A 119 -0.19 16.11 8.08
N ILE A 120 0.50 15.53 9.08
CA ILE A 120 0.14 14.25 9.69
C ILE A 120 -1.27 14.31 10.27
N LEU A 121 -1.61 15.35 11.03
CA LEU A 121 -2.93 15.49 11.64
C LEU A 121 -4.03 15.71 10.59
N ALA A 122 -3.79 16.55 9.59
CA ALA A 122 -4.78 16.79 8.54
C ALA A 122 -5.09 15.51 7.76
N VAL A 123 -4.05 14.76 7.40
CA VAL A 123 -4.17 13.47 6.71
C VAL A 123 -4.88 12.44 7.59
N ALA A 124 -4.50 12.34 8.88
CA ALA A 124 -5.13 11.42 9.82
C ALA A 124 -6.62 11.73 10.03
N ILE A 125 -7.00 13.00 10.14
CA ILE A 125 -8.39 13.43 10.20
C ILE A 125 -9.11 13.05 8.90
N GLY A 126 -8.48 13.26 7.74
CA GLY A 126 -9.00 12.84 6.45
C GLY A 126 -9.32 11.35 6.40
N VAL A 127 -8.40 10.49 6.79
CA VAL A 127 -8.63 9.03 6.88
C VAL A 127 -9.73 8.70 7.89
N GLY A 128 -9.72 9.34 9.07
CA GLY A 128 -10.75 9.12 10.08
C GLY A 128 -12.16 9.43 9.58
N LEU A 129 -12.34 10.56 8.90
CA LEU A 129 -13.61 10.93 8.27
C LEU A 129 -14.03 9.94 7.18
N PHE A 130 -13.10 9.52 6.34
CA PHE A 130 -13.39 8.60 5.25
C PHE A 130 -13.59 7.15 5.73
N LEU A 131 -12.99 6.74 6.83
CA LEU A 131 -13.32 5.47 7.48
C LEU A 131 -14.75 5.46 8.02
N VAL A 132 -15.22 6.60 8.58
CA VAL A 132 -16.64 6.76 8.94
C VAL A 132 -17.53 6.64 7.71
N VAL A 133 -17.20 7.31 6.60
CA VAL A 133 -17.95 7.20 5.34
C VAL A 133 -17.99 5.77 4.84
N ALA A 134 -16.84 5.06 4.91
CA ALA A 134 -16.72 3.66 4.48
C ALA A 134 -17.60 2.72 5.30
N ILE A 135 -17.62 2.88 6.63
CA ILE A 135 -18.47 2.08 7.51
C ILE A 135 -19.96 2.45 7.32
N LEU A 136 -20.29 3.74 7.23
CA LEU A 136 -21.68 4.16 6.94
C LEU A 136 -22.17 3.63 5.59
N ARG A 137 -21.29 3.61 4.56
CA ARG A 137 -21.60 2.98 3.27
C ARG A 137 -22.02 1.51 3.47
N MET A 138 -21.24 0.75 4.25
CA MET A 138 -21.55 -0.67 4.52
C MET A 138 -22.89 -0.82 5.25
N LEU A 139 -23.17 0.04 6.23
CA LEU A 139 -24.41 -0.02 7.02
C LEU A 139 -25.64 0.41 6.19
N LEU A 140 -25.51 1.36 5.30
CA LEU A 140 -26.57 1.91 4.47
C LEU A 140 -26.73 1.20 3.12
N GLY A 141 -25.79 0.28 2.76
CA GLY A 141 -25.81 -0.44 1.49
C GLY A 141 -25.55 0.45 0.27
N ILE A 142 -24.80 1.54 0.43
CA ILE A 142 -24.50 2.49 -0.68
C ILE A 142 -23.46 1.85 -1.62
N PRO A 143 -23.71 1.84 -2.95
CA PRO A 143 -22.77 1.28 -3.91
C PRO A 143 -21.44 2.05 -3.94
N LEU A 144 -20.31 1.33 -3.78
CA LEU A 144 -18.97 1.91 -3.78
C LEU A 144 -18.66 2.76 -5.03
N PRO A 145 -18.98 2.33 -6.28
CA PRO A 145 -18.69 3.11 -7.47
C PRO A 145 -19.27 4.54 -7.47
N ARG A 146 -20.46 4.72 -6.89
CA ARG A 146 -21.08 6.03 -6.80
C ARG A 146 -20.31 6.98 -5.88
N LEU A 147 -19.89 6.49 -4.71
CA LEU A 147 -19.10 7.29 -3.76
C LEU A 147 -17.73 7.62 -4.34
N LEU A 148 -17.04 6.64 -4.95
CA LEU A 148 -15.77 6.86 -5.63
C LEU A 148 -15.92 7.94 -6.71
N THR A 149 -16.94 7.87 -7.56
CA THR A 149 -17.19 8.86 -8.60
C THR A 149 -17.35 10.27 -8.00
N VAL A 150 -18.18 10.42 -6.99
CA VAL A 150 -18.42 11.72 -6.36
C VAL A 150 -17.14 12.30 -5.76
N PHE A 151 -16.43 11.50 -4.97
CA PHE A 151 -15.23 11.99 -4.27
C PHE A 151 -14.06 12.25 -5.21
N TYR A 152 -13.85 11.42 -6.25
CA TYR A 152 -12.82 11.71 -7.24
C TYR A 152 -13.15 12.93 -8.11
N VAL A 153 -14.43 13.15 -8.45
CA VAL A 153 -14.85 14.41 -9.13
C VAL A 153 -14.56 15.62 -8.24
N VAL A 154 -14.82 15.52 -6.93
CA VAL A 154 -14.46 16.58 -5.97
C VAL A 154 -12.95 16.77 -5.90
N ALA A 155 -12.16 15.67 -5.80
CA ALA A 155 -10.71 15.72 -5.73
C ALA A 155 -10.11 16.38 -6.99
N PHE A 156 -10.54 15.96 -8.18
CA PHE A 156 -10.09 16.58 -9.43
C PHE A 156 -10.58 18.04 -9.55
N GLY A 157 -11.77 18.36 -9.08
CA GLY A 157 -12.25 19.75 -9.02
C GLY A 157 -11.34 20.63 -8.14
N LEU A 158 -11.02 20.17 -6.93
CA LEU A 158 -10.12 20.88 -6.02
C LEU A 158 -8.70 21.00 -6.57
N MET A 159 -8.23 19.98 -7.30
CA MET A 159 -6.89 19.97 -7.91
C MET A 159 -6.65 21.16 -8.86
N PHE A 160 -7.69 21.69 -9.50
CA PHE A 160 -7.56 22.88 -10.34
C PHE A 160 -7.40 24.19 -9.54
N LEU A 161 -7.75 24.18 -8.27
CA LEU A 161 -7.63 25.35 -7.37
C LEU A 161 -6.28 25.39 -6.63
N VAL A 162 -5.49 24.34 -6.72
CA VAL A 162 -4.22 24.15 -5.98
C VAL A 162 -3.04 24.36 -6.92
N PRO A 163 -1.90 24.96 -6.47
CA PRO A 163 -0.67 25.06 -7.24
C PRO A 163 -0.22 23.73 -7.83
N ALA A 164 0.46 23.78 -9.00
CA ALA A 164 0.84 22.58 -9.74
C ALA A 164 1.69 21.60 -8.89
N ASP A 165 2.57 22.14 -8.07
CA ASP A 165 3.49 21.39 -7.22
C ASP A 165 2.78 20.54 -6.16
N PHE A 166 1.67 21.04 -5.59
CA PHE A 166 0.89 20.27 -4.61
C PHE A 166 0.02 19.17 -5.22
N ARG A 167 -0.25 19.19 -6.52
CA ARG A 167 -1.15 18.22 -7.17
C ARG A 167 -0.59 16.80 -7.08
N ALA A 168 0.69 16.64 -7.38
CA ALA A 168 1.37 15.34 -7.32
C ALA A 168 1.45 14.83 -5.88
N ILE A 169 1.87 15.69 -4.95
CA ILE A 169 1.97 15.39 -3.51
C ILE A 169 0.62 14.95 -2.93
N ALA A 170 -0.47 15.66 -3.28
CA ALA A 170 -1.80 15.33 -2.78
C ALA A 170 -2.23 13.92 -3.17
N PHE A 171 -2.02 13.53 -4.42
CA PHE A 171 -2.36 12.17 -4.86
C PHE A 171 -1.39 11.12 -4.31
N ASP A 172 -0.09 11.44 -4.14
CA ASP A 172 0.88 10.57 -3.48
C ASP A 172 0.49 10.29 -2.02
N SER A 173 -0.05 11.30 -1.30
CA SER A 173 -0.49 11.11 0.09
C SER A 173 -1.58 10.06 0.24
N GLY A 174 -2.46 9.91 -0.76
CA GLY A 174 -3.48 8.87 -0.77
C GLY A 174 -2.91 7.45 -0.83
N GLY A 175 -1.76 7.27 -1.50
CA GLY A 175 -1.04 6.00 -1.56
C GLY A 175 -0.21 5.74 -0.31
N VAL A 176 0.56 6.73 0.13
CA VAL A 176 1.48 6.62 1.28
C VAL A 176 0.76 6.31 2.60
N THR A 177 -0.45 6.82 2.80
CA THR A 177 -1.22 6.60 4.03
C THR A 177 -1.83 5.22 4.18
N THR A 178 -1.82 4.43 3.13
CA THR A 178 -2.33 3.05 3.12
C THR A 178 -1.17 2.06 3.07
N GLY A 179 -0.34 2.11 4.09
CA GLY A 179 0.89 1.33 4.21
C GLY A 179 0.73 0.03 5.03
N PRO A 180 1.86 -0.52 5.49
CA PRO A 180 1.92 -1.85 6.08
C PRO A 180 1.12 -2.02 7.37
N MET A 181 0.86 -0.96 8.14
CA MET A 181 0.08 -1.05 9.37
C MET A 181 -1.41 -0.81 9.13
N THR A 182 -1.73 0.18 8.32
CA THR A 182 -3.09 0.64 8.05
C THR A 182 -3.90 -0.41 7.29
N VAL A 183 -3.32 -1.00 6.24
CA VAL A 183 -4.04 -1.91 5.35
C VAL A 183 -4.51 -3.19 6.04
N PRO A 184 -3.66 -4.00 6.68
CA PRO A 184 -4.10 -5.24 7.32
C PRO A 184 -5.19 -5.00 8.37
N PHE A 185 -5.08 -3.88 9.09
CA PHE A 185 -6.05 -3.54 10.12
C PHE A 185 -7.40 -3.10 9.54
N ILE A 186 -7.42 -2.16 8.59
CA ILE A 186 -8.66 -1.64 7.99
C ILE A 186 -9.40 -2.74 7.22
N MET A 187 -8.68 -3.57 6.48
CA MET A 187 -9.28 -4.70 5.78
C MET A 187 -9.89 -5.69 6.75
N ALA A 188 -9.17 -6.07 7.79
CA ALA A 188 -9.67 -6.96 8.83
C ALA A 188 -10.86 -6.36 9.60
N LEU A 189 -10.86 -5.03 9.82
CA LEU A 189 -12.00 -4.31 10.39
C LEU A 189 -13.25 -4.48 9.51
N GLY A 190 -13.09 -4.34 8.18
CA GLY A 190 -14.16 -4.56 7.21
C GLY A 190 -14.72 -5.98 7.26
N VAL A 191 -13.85 -6.97 7.30
CA VAL A 191 -14.23 -8.39 7.46
C VAL A 191 -14.99 -8.60 8.77
N GLY A 192 -14.48 -8.04 9.88
CA GLY A 192 -15.12 -8.13 11.19
C GLY A 192 -16.52 -7.49 11.24
N ILE A 193 -16.72 -6.37 10.54
CA ILE A 193 -18.03 -5.72 10.41
C ILE A 193 -18.96 -6.58 9.54
N ALA A 194 -18.46 -7.09 8.42
CA ALA A 194 -19.22 -7.90 7.48
C ALA A 194 -19.67 -9.25 8.10
N ALA A 195 -18.83 -9.87 8.92
CA ALA A 195 -19.09 -11.17 9.55
C ALA A 195 -20.35 -11.20 10.45
N ILE A 196 -20.85 -10.05 10.92
CA ILE A 196 -22.07 -9.95 11.72
C ILE A 196 -23.31 -9.73 10.85
N ARG A 197 -23.11 -9.28 9.60
CA ARG A 197 -24.17 -9.13 8.63
C ARG A 197 -24.47 -10.48 7.99
N ASN A 198 -25.72 -10.91 8.06
CA ASN A 198 -26.19 -12.19 7.49
C ASN A 198 -26.78 -12.02 6.08
N ASP A 199 -26.34 -11.00 5.32
CA ASP A 199 -26.81 -10.76 3.96
C ASP A 199 -25.84 -11.32 2.91
N ARG A 200 -26.37 -11.60 1.70
CA ARG A 200 -25.61 -12.16 0.57
C ARG A 200 -24.50 -11.23 0.04
N HIS A 201 -24.50 -9.96 0.45
CA HIS A 201 -23.54 -8.96 0.00
C HIS A 201 -22.47 -8.63 1.06
N ALA A 202 -22.52 -9.28 2.22
CA ALA A 202 -21.59 -9.02 3.32
C ALA A 202 -20.11 -9.20 2.89
N ALA A 203 -19.82 -10.25 2.12
CA ALA A 203 -18.47 -10.52 1.61
C ALA A 203 -18.01 -9.44 0.60
N ASP A 204 -18.90 -9.01 -0.31
CA ASP A 204 -18.57 -7.95 -1.29
C ASP A 204 -18.32 -6.61 -0.59
N ASP A 205 -19.05 -6.32 0.49
CA ASP A 205 -18.95 -5.07 1.25
C ASP A 205 -17.77 -5.04 2.21
N SER A 206 -17.13 -6.18 2.52
CA SER A 206 -15.95 -6.23 3.39
C SER A 206 -14.74 -5.50 2.80
N PHE A 207 -14.69 -5.36 1.49
CA PHE A 207 -13.71 -4.58 0.74
C PHE A 207 -14.20 -3.16 0.43
N GLY A 208 -13.29 -2.30 0.01
CA GLY A 208 -13.55 -0.91 -0.36
C GLY A 208 -13.42 0.08 0.79
N LEU A 209 -12.95 -0.36 1.96
CA LEU A 209 -12.67 0.55 3.08
C LEU A 209 -11.36 1.30 2.85
N VAL A 210 -10.31 0.60 2.46
CA VAL A 210 -8.99 1.19 2.17
C VAL A 210 -9.13 2.18 1.00
N ALA A 211 -9.92 1.82 -0.02
CA ALA A 211 -10.24 2.68 -1.16
C ALA A 211 -10.77 4.05 -0.77
N LEU A 212 -11.74 4.10 0.14
CA LEU A 212 -12.30 5.36 0.65
C LEU A 212 -11.31 6.06 1.57
N CYS A 213 -10.62 5.33 2.44
CA CYS A 213 -9.59 5.89 3.32
C CYS A 213 -8.44 6.57 2.55
N SER A 214 -8.11 6.12 1.34
CA SER A 214 -7.10 6.76 0.48
C SER A 214 -7.54 8.12 -0.07
N ILE A 215 -8.85 8.37 -0.22
CA ILE A 215 -9.37 9.64 -0.74
C ILE A 215 -9.26 10.75 0.33
N GLY A 216 -9.42 10.41 1.60
CA GLY A 216 -9.32 11.36 2.70
C GLY A 216 -8.03 12.19 2.70
N PRO A 217 -6.86 11.55 2.68
CA PRO A 217 -5.56 12.19 2.53
C PRO A 217 -5.45 13.10 1.31
N ILE A 218 -5.89 12.62 0.14
CA ILE A 218 -5.87 13.40 -1.10
C ILE A 218 -6.61 14.73 -0.89
N LEU A 219 -7.82 14.68 -0.37
CA LEU A 219 -8.62 15.88 -0.13
C LEU A 219 -8.01 16.77 0.97
N ALA A 220 -7.48 16.18 2.04
CA ALA A 220 -6.83 16.91 3.12
C ALA A 220 -5.61 17.69 2.62
N VAL A 221 -4.73 17.04 1.83
CA VAL A 221 -3.54 17.70 1.28
C VAL A 221 -3.89 18.73 0.21
N LEU A 222 -4.93 18.50 -0.61
CA LEU A 222 -5.44 19.52 -1.53
C LEU A 222 -5.92 20.77 -0.78
N VAL A 223 -6.64 20.60 0.34
CA VAL A 223 -7.05 21.73 1.19
C VAL A 223 -5.84 22.44 1.81
N LEU A 224 -4.85 21.70 2.30
CA LEU A 224 -3.59 22.29 2.79
C LEU A 224 -2.87 23.07 1.68
N GLY A 225 -2.82 22.55 0.46
CA GLY A 225 -2.20 23.20 -0.69
C GLY A 225 -2.90 24.49 -1.14
N MET A 226 -4.12 24.77 -0.65
CA MET A 226 -4.75 26.09 -0.83
C MET A 226 -4.27 27.12 0.20
N ILE A 227 -3.74 26.66 1.34
CA ILE A 227 -3.34 27.50 2.46
C ILE A 227 -1.82 27.73 2.43
N TYR A 228 -1.05 26.70 2.10
CA TYR A 228 0.40 26.71 2.07
C TYR A 228 0.91 26.79 0.63
N SER A 229 1.92 27.65 0.40
CA SER A 229 2.60 27.73 -0.90
C SER A 229 3.99 27.12 -0.79
N PRO A 230 4.42 26.27 -1.74
CA PRO A 230 5.77 25.71 -1.73
C PRO A 230 6.80 26.83 -1.86
N SER A 231 7.86 26.78 -1.06
CA SER A 231 9.06 27.61 -1.26
C SER A 231 10.06 26.82 -2.11
N GLU A 232 10.49 27.36 -3.24
CA GLU A 232 11.50 26.73 -4.11
C GLU A 232 12.85 26.50 -3.42
N SER A 233 13.16 27.25 -2.35
CA SER A 233 14.43 27.17 -1.63
C SER A 233 14.58 25.95 -0.71
N ASP A 234 13.49 25.28 -0.33
CA ASP A 234 13.54 24.24 0.70
C ASP A 234 13.79 22.82 0.14
N LEU A 235 13.66 22.65 -1.17
CA LEU A 235 13.67 21.34 -1.82
C LEU A 235 15.04 20.90 -2.37
N SER A 236 16.02 21.79 -2.41
CA SER A 236 17.38 21.48 -2.90
C SER A 236 18.17 20.53 -1.97
N ASN A 237 17.71 20.34 -0.74
CA ASN A 237 18.39 19.51 0.26
C ASN A 237 17.91 18.04 0.31
N VAL A 238 16.88 17.69 -0.46
CA VAL A 238 16.25 16.34 -0.41
C VAL A 238 17.10 15.27 -1.10
N VAL A 239 17.94 15.65 -2.04
CA VAL A 239 18.89 14.73 -2.70
C VAL A 239 20.29 14.95 -2.14
N SER A 240 20.52 14.59 -0.90
CA SER A 240 21.87 14.47 -0.37
C SER A 240 22.51 13.24 -1.01
N ASN A 241 23.55 13.46 -1.85
CA ASN A 241 24.43 12.39 -2.26
C ASN A 241 25.14 11.86 -1.02
N ILE A 242 24.64 10.77 -0.45
CA ILE A 242 25.31 10.07 0.63
C ILE A 242 26.58 9.48 0.04
N VAL A 243 27.70 10.15 0.28
CA VAL A 243 29.03 9.63 -0.09
C VAL A 243 29.49 8.81 1.10
N ILE A 244 29.44 7.50 0.96
CA ILE A 244 29.98 6.56 1.95
C ILE A 244 31.40 6.21 1.49
N GLU A 245 32.41 6.60 2.26
CA GLU A 245 33.82 6.43 1.88
C GLU A 245 34.36 5.04 2.21
N ASP A 246 33.89 4.44 3.32
CA ASP A 246 34.36 3.11 3.73
C ASP A 246 33.28 2.26 4.43
N THR A 247 33.67 1.02 4.75
CA THR A 247 32.77 0.03 5.41
C THR A 247 32.49 0.35 6.87
N VAL A 248 33.33 1.17 7.52
CA VAL A 248 33.14 1.58 8.92
C VAL A 248 32.06 2.65 8.98
N GLU A 249 32.09 3.61 8.07
CA GLU A 249 31.06 4.63 7.92
C GLU A 249 29.71 4.00 7.58
N LEU A 250 29.68 3.01 6.67
CA LEU A 250 28.50 2.23 6.38
C LEU A 250 27.91 1.56 7.64
N TRP A 251 28.75 0.93 8.44
CA TRP A 251 28.31 0.31 9.68
C TRP A 251 27.78 1.33 10.67
N GLN A 252 28.46 2.48 10.82
CA GLN A 252 28.03 3.57 11.69
C GLN A 252 26.66 4.12 11.27
N MET A 253 26.39 4.24 9.96
CA MET A 253 25.09 4.66 9.44
C MET A 253 23.98 3.70 9.86
N PHE A 254 24.15 2.40 9.67
CA PHE A 254 23.17 1.41 10.13
C PHE A 254 23.04 1.38 11.66
N ALA A 255 24.14 1.53 12.37
CA ALA A 255 24.15 1.54 13.84
C ALA A 255 23.50 2.79 14.44
N HIS A 256 23.48 3.92 13.71
CA HIS A 256 22.78 5.14 14.08
C HIS A 256 21.29 5.08 13.72
N GLU A 257 20.96 4.64 12.51
CA GLU A 257 19.58 4.64 12.01
C GLU A 257 18.71 3.54 12.65
N LEU A 258 19.27 2.36 12.94
CA LEU A 258 18.50 1.26 13.54
C LEU A 258 17.84 1.66 14.88
N PRO A 259 18.54 2.28 15.86
CA PRO A 259 17.93 2.79 17.11
C PRO A 259 16.92 3.91 16.86
N ALA A 260 17.12 4.76 15.85
CA ALA A 260 16.17 5.79 15.46
C ALA A 260 14.84 5.15 15.01
N TYR A 261 14.89 4.19 14.08
CA TYR A 261 13.70 3.44 13.66
C TYR A 261 13.08 2.61 14.79
N MET A 262 13.87 2.09 15.73
CA MET A 262 13.32 1.43 16.91
C MET A 262 12.45 2.38 17.73
N GLY A 263 12.89 3.63 17.94
CA GLY A 263 12.14 4.66 18.64
C GLY A 263 10.88 5.08 17.86
N GLU A 264 11.03 5.36 16.57
CA GLU A 264 9.95 5.79 15.68
C GLU A 264 8.83 4.76 15.61
N ILE A 265 9.16 3.49 15.34
CA ILE A 265 8.17 2.42 15.26
C ILE A 265 7.54 2.10 16.61
N ALA A 266 8.27 2.24 17.73
CA ALA A 266 7.68 2.10 19.05
C ALA A 266 6.62 3.19 19.32
N VAL A 267 6.92 4.44 18.96
CA VAL A 267 5.96 5.56 19.08
C VAL A 267 4.78 5.37 18.13
N SER A 268 5.02 4.94 16.90
CA SER A 268 3.97 4.69 15.90
C SER A 268 3.03 3.55 16.32
N LEU A 269 3.55 2.47 16.90
CA LEU A 269 2.72 1.34 17.38
C LEU A 269 1.93 1.65 18.67
N LEU A 270 2.44 2.59 19.48
CA LEU A 270 1.88 2.87 20.80
C LEU A 270 0.39 3.20 20.78
N PRO A 271 -0.13 4.09 19.91
CA PRO A 271 -1.56 4.40 19.86
C PRO A 271 -2.45 3.18 19.60
N ILE A 272 -2.02 2.27 18.71
CA ILE A 272 -2.74 1.03 18.41
C ILE A 272 -2.73 0.10 19.62
N VAL A 273 -1.58 -0.05 20.29
CA VAL A 273 -1.44 -0.91 21.48
C VAL A 273 -2.29 -0.38 22.62
N VAL A 274 -2.29 0.93 22.87
CA VAL A 274 -3.10 1.59 23.90
C VAL A 274 -4.59 1.41 23.59
N PHE A 275 -5.00 1.69 22.34
CA PHE A 275 -6.39 1.49 21.92
C PHE A 275 -6.83 0.04 22.10
N PHE A 276 -6.03 -0.92 21.63
CA PHE A 276 -6.34 -2.34 21.78
C PHE A 276 -6.41 -2.74 23.26
N GLY A 277 -5.50 -2.27 24.10
CA GLY A 277 -5.49 -2.52 25.54
C GLY A 277 -6.76 -2.02 26.23
N LEU A 278 -7.17 -0.79 25.94
CA LEU A 278 -8.43 -0.22 26.43
C LEU A 278 -9.64 -1.02 25.93
N PHE A 279 -9.67 -1.33 24.65
CA PHE A 279 -10.78 -2.06 24.03
C PHE A 279 -10.85 -3.51 24.52
N GLN A 280 -9.70 -4.14 24.83
CA GLN A 280 -9.62 -5.46 25.46
C GLN A 280 -10.28 -5.47 26.83
N ILE A 281 -10.03 -4.43 27.67
CA ILE A 281 -10.58 -4.35 29.02
C ILE A 281 -12.09 -4.08 28.99
N ILE A 282 -12.54 -3.17 28.11
CA ILE A 282 -13.92 -2.67 28.09
C ILE A 282 -14.85 -3.66 27.37
N SER A 283 -14.43 -4.18 26.22
CA SER A 283 -15.32 -4.85 25.28
C SER A 283 -14.92 -6.28 24.92
N LEU A 284 -13.67 -6.51 24.48
CA LEU A 284 -13.27 -7.79 23.86
C LEU A 284 -13.16 -8.95 24.85
N ARG A 285 -12.58 -8.71 26.03
CA ARG A 285 -12.37 -9.71 27.10
C ARG A 285 -11.86 -11.05 26.58
N LEU A 286 -10.83 -11.01 25.72
CA LEU A 286 -10.25 -12.19 25.09
C LEU A 286 -9.62 -13.12 26.10
N SER A 287 -9.60 -14.42 25.75
CA SER A 287 -8.90 -15.42 26.54
C SER A 287 -7.39 -15.15 26.60
N GLY A 288 -6.74 -15.52 27.69
CA GLY A 288 -5.29 -15.30 27.87
C GLY A 288 -4.44 -15.88 26.73
N ARG A 289 -4.83 -17.04 26.17
CA ARG A 289 -4.13 -17.65 25.02
C ARG A 289 -4.20 -16.79 23.76
N SER A 290 -5.38 -16.21 23.47
CA SER A 290 -5.55 -15.31 22.31
C SER A 290 -4.78 -14.01 22.52
N LEU A 291 -4.80 -13.46 23.74
CA LEU A 291 -4.06 -12.24 24.08
C LEU A 291 -2.55 -12.44 23.93
N VAL A 292 -2.00 -13.55 24.43
CA VAL A 292 -0.57 -13.87 24.26
C VAL A 292 -0.19 -13.98 22.79
N LYS A 293 -1.01 -14.60 21.94
CA LYS A 293 -0.75 -14.66 20.48
C LYS A 293 -0.69 -13.29 19.85
N ILE A 294 -1.61 -12.38 20.20
CA ILE A 294 -1.63 -11.01 19.69
C ILE A 294 -0.41 -10.24 20.16
N ILE A 295 0.00 -10.34 21.43
CA ILE A 295 1.20 -9.69 21.94
C ILE A 295 2.46 -10.18 21.23
N ILE A 296 2.60 -11.50 21.02
CA ILE A 296 3.71 -12.06 20.24
C ILE A 296 3.68 -11.52 18.80
N GLY A 297 2.48 -11.43 18.19
CA GLY A 297 2.30 -10.84 16.88
C GLY A 297 2.74 -9.38 16.84
N LEU A 298 2.38 -8.55 17.82
CA LEU A 298 2.82 -7.16 17.92
C LEU A 298 4.34 -7.03 18.04
N ILE A 299 4.99 -7.91 18.81
CA ILE A 299 6.45 -7.95 18.90
C ILE A 299 7.08 -8.28 17.54
N TYR A 300 6.52 -9.27 16.83
CA TYR A 300 7.01 -9.60 15.48
C TYR A 300 6.75 -8.48 14.48
N THR A 301 5.60 -7.80 14.54
CA THR A 301 5.31 -6.61 13.73
C THR A 301 6.34 -5.52 14.00
N TYR A 302 6.63 -5.22 15.26
CA TYR A 302 7.62 -4.24 15.67
C TYR A 302 9.02 -4.55 15.11
N ILE A 303 9.52 -5.75 15.40
CA ILE A 303 10.85 -6.19 14.92
C ILE A 303 10.89 -6.17 13.38
N GLY A 304 9.81 -6.67 12.76
CA GLY A 304 9.68 -6.73 11.30
C GLY A 304 9.75 -5.35 10.65
N LEU A 305 8.99 -4.38 11.16
CA LEU A 305 9.00 -3.00 10.64
C LEU A 305 10.32 -2.29 10.86
N VAL A 306 10.93 -2.43 12.05
CA VAL A 306 12.25 -1.82 12.32
C VAL A 306 13.29 -2.31 11.32
N LEU A 307 13.41 -3.62 11.13
CA LEU A 307 14.37 -4.19 10.18
C LEU A 307 14.04 -3.82 8.74
N PHE A 308 12.76 -3.89 8.37
CA PHE A 308 12.30 -3.59 7.02
C PHE A 308 12.59 -2.13 6.66
N LEU A 309 12.16 -1.17 7.48
CA LEU A 309 12.34 0.26 7.20
C LEU A 309 13.81 0.68 7.28
N THR A 310 14.58 0.16 8.23
CA THR A 310 16.03 0.39 8.25
C THR A 310 16.67 -0.09 6.95
N GLY A 311 16.35 -1.30 6.49
CA GLY A 311 16.88 -1.84 5.24
C GLY A 311 16.44 -1.07 4.00
N ALA A 312 15.18 -0.63 3.97
CA ALA A 312 14.61 0.12 2.85
C ALA A 312 15.19 1.54 2.77
N ASN A 313 15.19 2.29 3.87
CA ASN A 313 15.66 3.69 3.87
C ASN A 313 17.19 3.78 3.74
N VAL A 314 17.95 2.97 4.49
CA VAL A 314 19.42 3.05 4.48
C VAL A 314 20.04 2.33 3.27
N GLY A 315 19.40 1.27 2.77
CA GLY A 315 19.93 0.46 1.67
C GLY A 315 19.33 0.78 0.31
N PHE A 316 18.00 0.75 0.20
CA PHE A 316 17.33 0.88 -1.10
C PHE A 316 17.22 2.34 -1.58
N MET A 317 16.94 3.28 -0.68
CA MET A 317 16.75 4.68 -1.06
C MET A 317 17.99 5.30 -1.74
N PRO A 318 19.21 5.19 -1.19
CA PRO A 318 20.40 5.71 -1.86
C PRO A 318 20.69 5.01 -3.19
N ALA A 319 20.49 3.70 -3.24
CA ALA A 319 20.70 2.93 -4.47
C ALA A 319 19.70 3.33 -5.57
N GLY A 320 18.43 3.53 -5.22
CA GLY A 320 17.40 4.00 -6.13
C GLY A 320 17.74 5.38 -6.71
N SER A 321 18.05 6.34 -5.84
CA SER A 321 18.40 7.71 -6.24
C SER A 321 19.64 7.74 -7.15
N TYR A 322 20.68 7.00 -6.80
CA TYR A 322 21.90 6.91 -7.59
C TYR A 322 21.65 6.28 -8.97
N LEU A 323 20.94 5.15 -9.02
CA LEU A 323 20.60 4.50 -10.29
C LEU A 323 19.78 5.42 -11.19
N GLY A 324 18.80 6.13 -10.62
CA GLY A 324 18.01 7.11 -11.37
C GLY A 324 18.86 8.22 -11.96
N SER A 325 19.77 8.80 -11.17
CA SER A 325 20.61 9.91 -11.60
C SER A 325 21.61 9.51 -12.70
N VAL A 326 22.28 8.36 -12.55
CA VAL A 326 23.24 7.88 -13.55
C VAL A 326 22.55 7.52 -14.86
N MET A 327 21.46 6.71 -14.78
CA MET A 327 20.79 6.27 -16.00
C MET A 327 20.12 7.41 -16.77
N ALA A 328 19.56 8.41 -16.10
CA ALA A 328 18.91 9.53 -16.75
C ALA A 328 19.91 10.58 -17.30
N GLY A 329 21.12 10.64 -16.76
CA GLY A 329 22.19 11.52 -17.22
C GLY A 329 22.87 11.05 -18.52
N GLU A 330 22.72 9.78 -18.88
CA GLU A 330 23.40 9.17 -20.02
C GLU A 330 22.60 9.28 -21.33
N SER A 331 23.26 9.04 -22.45
CA SER A 331 22.65 9.08 -23.79
C SER A 331 21.55 8.03 -23.99
N TYR A 332 21.56 6.95 -23.21
CA TYR A 332 20.58 5.87 -23.22
C TYR A 332 19.46 6.04 -22.17
N ARG A 333 19.21 7.27 -21.69
CA ARG A 333 18.20 7.59 -20.64
C ARG A 333 16.82 6.97 -20.84
N TYR A 334 16.39 6.73 -22.08
CA TYR A 334 15.10 6.11 -22.37
C TYR A 334 15.04 4.63 -21.97
N LEU A 335 16.18 3.94 -21.73
CA LEU A 335 16.21 2.60 -21.15
C LEU A 335 15.67 2.57 -19.71
N LEU A 336 15.63 3.73 -19.04
CA LEU A 336 15.01 3.85 -17.71
C LEU A 336 13.51 3.46 -17.73
N ILE A 337 12.83 3.62 -18.88
CA ILE A 337 11.41 3.27 -19.03
C ILE A 337 11.19 1.74 -18.92
N PRO A 338 11.77 0.89 -19.79
CA PRO A 338 11.60 -0.55 -19.69
C PRO A 338 12.26 -1.15 -18.44
N ILE A 339 13.37 -0.59 -17.97
CA ILE A 339 14.01 -1.02 -16.71
C ILE A 339 13.14 -0.65 -15.52
N GLY A 340 12.57 0.55 -15.49
CA GLY A 340 11.61 0.96 -14.48
C GLY A 340 10.37 0.05 -14.47
N ALA A 341 9.85 -0.33 -15.65
CA ALA A 341 8.77 -1.31 -15.75
C ALA A 341 9.15 -2.67 -15.14
N LEU A 342 10.35 -3.16 -15.43
CA LEU A 342 10.85 -4.42 -14.88
C LEU A 342 11.01 -4.36 -13.36
N ILE A 343 11.56 -3.26 -12.85
CA ILE A 343 11.67 -3.02 -11.40
C ILE A 343 10.27 -2.96 -10.79
N GLY A 344 9.33 -2.20 -11.37
CA GLY A 344 7.95 -2.09 -10.90
C GLY A 344 7.22 -3.42 -10.84
N PHE A 345 7.45 -4.31 -11.82
CA PHE A 345 6.89 -5.65 -11.84
C PHE A 345 7.27 -6.49 -10.61
N PHE A 346 8.49 -6.35 -10.14
CA PHE A 346 9.00 -7.13 -9.01
C PHE A 346 8.84 -6.41 -7.68
N ILE A 347 8.93 -5.08 -7.64
CA ILE A 347 8.96 -4.33 -6.38
C ILE A 347 7.64 -4.45 -5.59
N VAL A 348 6.51 -4.52 -6.29
CA VAL A 348 5.21 -4.70 -5.65
C VAL A 348 5.08 -6.02 -4.89
N LYS A 349 5.85 -7.04 -5.27
CA LYS A 349 5.89 -8.32 -4.55
C LYS A 349 6.66 -8.22 -3.24
N ALA A 350 7.55 -7.26 -3.13
CA ALA A 350 8.30 -6.96 -1.90
C ALA A 350 7.53 -6.03 -0.95
N GLU A 351 6.33 -5.56 -1.33
CA GLU A 351 5.45 -4.82 -0.44
C GLU A 351 4.77 -5.76 0.56
N PRO A 352 5.02 -5.62 1.88
CA PRO A 352 4.46 -6.54 2.87
C PRO A 352 2.93 -6.56 2.89
N ALA A 353 2.30 -5.39 2.69
CA ALA A 353 0.84 -5.26 2.68
C ALA A 353 0.18 -5.96 1.49
N VAL A 354 0.85 -6.03 0.32
CA VAL A 354 0.37 -6.75 -0.88
C VAL A 354 0.25 -8.24 -0.60
N TYR A 355 1.18 -8.79 0.15
CA TYR A 355 1.11 -10.20 0.54
C TYR A 355 -0.15 -10.47 1.38
N VAL A 356 -0.40 -9.65 2.40
CA VAL A 356 -1.58 -9.76 3.27
C VAL A 356 -2.86 -9.62 2.46
N LEU A 357 -2.95 -8.61 1.58
CA LEU A 357 -4.10 -8.41 0.70
C LEU A 357 -4.40 -9.65 -0.16
N ASN A 358 -3.39 -10.17 -0.86
CA ASN A 358 -3.57 -11.30 -1.77
C ASN A 358 -4.12 -12.53 -1.06
N HIS A 359 -3.64 -12.83 0.16
CA HIS A 359 -4.14 -13.93 0.97
C HIS A 359 -5.54 -13.69 1.51
N GLN A 360 -5.85 -12.47 1.98
CA GLN A 360 -7.19 -12.13 2.44
C GLN A 360 -8.23 -12.21 1.31
N VAL A 361 -7.87 -11.76 0.10
CA VAL A 361 -8.75 -11.89 -1.06
C VAL A 361 -9.01 -13.35 -1.39
N GLU A 362 -7.98 -14.20 -1.42
CA GLU A 362 -8.11 -15.64 -1.69
C GLU A 362 -8.98 -16.32 -0.63
N GLU A 363 -8.79 -16.00 0.65
CA GLU A 363 -9.55 -16.57 1.77
C GLU A 363 -11.02 -16.13 1.74
N ILE A 364 -11.31 -14.85 1.57
CA ILE A 364 -12.69 -14.31 1.56
C ILE A 364 -13.48 -14.78 0.33
N THR A 365 -12.79 -15.02 -0.79
CA THR A 365 -13.41 -15.49 -2.04
C THR A 365 -13.42 -17.01 -2.18
N ASP A 366 -13.07 -17.75 -1.12
CA ASP A 366 -12.95 -19.21 -1.13
C ASP A 366 -12.11 -19.73 -2.31
N GLY A 367 -11.04 -19.01 -2.65
CA GLY A 367 -10.14 -19.33 -3.76
C GLY A 367 -10.66 -18.98 -5.16
N ALA A 368 -11.84 -18.37 -5.29
CA ALA A 368 -12.35 -17.94 -6.60
C ALA A 368 -11.43 -16.91 -7.28
N ILE A 369 -10.76 -16.09 -6.48
CA ILE A 369 -9.69 -15.19 -6.91
C ILE A 369 -8.41 -15.63 -6.20
N SER A 370 -7.51 -16.31 -6.95
CA SER A 370 -6.28 -16.80 -6.36
C SER A 370 -5.28 -15.68 -6.05
N ALA A 371 -4.53 -15.80 -4.94
CA ALA A 371 -3.46 -14.88 -4.58
C ALA A 371 -2.42 -14.71 -5.70
N ARG A 372 -2.19 -15.77 -6.49
CA ARG A 372 -1.27 -15.73 -7.64
C ARG A 372 -1.80 -14.84 -8.78
N ALA A 373 -3.09 -14.94 -9.12
CA ALA A 373 -3.71 -14.12 -10.16
C ALA A 373 -3.71 -12.63 -9.74
N MET A 374 -4.03 -12.36 -8.48
CA MET A 374 -3.94 -11.02 -7.89
C MET A 374 -2.51 -10.47 -7.96
N GLY A 375 -1.52 -11.23 -7.50
CA GLY A 375 -0.12 -10.81 -7.51
C GLY A 375 0.42 -10.54 -8.92
N ILE A 376 0.04 -11.32 -9.94
CA ILE A 376 0.43 -11.06 -11.34
C ILE A 376 -0.26 -9.80 -11.86
N SER A 377 -1.55 -9.62 -11.60
CA SER A 377 -2.31 -8.43 -12.02
C SER A 377 -1.73 -7.15 -11.43
N LEU A 378 -1.41 -7.16 -10.13
CA LEU A 378 -0.71 -6.07 -9.46
C LEU A 378 0.67 -5.80 -10.07
N SER A 379 1.47 -6.86 -10.30
CA SER A 379 2.81 -6.72 -10.91
C SER A 379 2.75 -6.08 -12.28
N VAL A 380 1.81 -6.47 -13.13
CA VAL A 380 1.60 -5.87 -14.45
C VAL A 380 1.15 -4.41 -14.32
N GLY A 381 0.21 -4.13 -13.42
CA GLY A 381 -0.25 -2.77 -13.14
C GLY A 381 0.89 -1.85 -12.74
N VAL A 382 1.68 -2.25 -11.74
CA VAL A 382 2.80 -1.44 -11.25
C VAL A 382 3.91 -1.31 -12.30
N ALA A 383 4.17 -2.36 -13.10
CA ALA A 383 5.12 -2.27 -14.21
C ALA A 383 4.73 -1.17 -15.21
N VAL A 384 3.47 -1.14 -15.63
CA VAL A 384 2.95 -0.10 -16.52
C VAL A 384 3.03 1.28 -15.87
N SER A 385 2.67 1.36 -14.59
CA SER A 385 2.74 2.61 -13.82
C SER A 385 4.14 3.20 -13.78
N VAL A 386 5.13 2.38 -13.43
CA VAL A 386 6.52 2.84 -13.33
C VAL A 386 7.07 3.23 -14.70
N ALA A 387 6.71 2.50 -15.77
CA ALA A 387 7.05 2.91 -17.14
C ALA A 387 6.50 4.31 -17.48
N LEU A 388 5.23 4.55 -17.17
CA LEU A 388 4.58 5.85 -17.37
C LEU A 388 5.22 6.93 -16.48
N ALA A 389 5.54 6.62 -15.22
CA ALA A 389 6.20 7.54 -14.31
C ALA A 389 7.60 7.92 -14.81
N MET A 390 8.42 6.97 -15.27
CA MET A 390 9.72 7.25 -15.85
C MET A 390 9.59 8.06 -17.15
N THR A 391 8.59 7.77 -17.99
CA THR A 391 8.29 8.57 -19.18
C THR A 391 7.98 10.02 -18.79
N ARG A 392 7.17 10.21 -17.77
CA ARG A 392 6.81 11.54 -17.25
C ARG A 392 8.05 12.29 -16.76
N VAL A 393 8.88 11.67 -15.93
CA VAL A 393 10.11 12.29 -15.40
C VAL A 393 11.05 12.71 -16.52
N LEU A 394 11.24 11.86 -17.53
CA LEU A 394 12.15 12.14 -18.66
C LEU A 394 11.60 13.19 -19.63
N THR A 395 10.29 13.42 -19.67
CA THR A 395 9.64 14.34 -20.63
C THR A 395 9.08 15.61 -20.00
N GLY A 396 8.99 15.69 -18.67
CA GLY A 396 8.38 16.83 -17.94
C GLY A 396 6.87 16.97 -18.17
N LEU A 397 6.16 15.89 -18.57
CA LEU A 397 4.72 15.94 -18.81
C LEU A 397 3.95 16.14 -17.50
N PRO A 398 2.95 17.06 -17.46
CA PRO A 398 2.12 17.25 -16.28
C PRO A 398 1.41 15.98 -15.84
N ILE A 399 1.38 15.70 -14.54
CA ILE A 399 0.77 14.51 -13.95
C ILE A 399 -0.72 14.33 -14.30
N LEU A 400 -1.42 15.42 -14.56
CA LEU A 400 -2.85 15.44 -14.96
C LEU A 400 -3.13 14.58 -16.20
N TYR A 401 -2.20 14.55 -17.16
CA TYR A 401 -2.36 13.73 -18.38
C TYR A 401 -2.37 12.23 -18.11
N PHE A 402 -1.89 11.80 -16.94
CA PHE A 402 -1.89 10.40 -16.52
C PHE A 402 -3.02 10.11 -15.54
N LEU A 403 -3.21 10.95 -14.50
CA LEU A 403 -4.20 10.69 -13.45
C LEU A 403 -5.63 10.81 -13.95
N ILE A 404 -5.98 11.85 -14.72
CA ILE A 404 -7.36 12.05 -15.19
C ILE A 404 -7.83 10.88 -16.06
N PRO A 405 -7.10 10.48 -17.14
CA PRO A 405 -7.52 9.34 -17.93
C PRO A 405 -7.51 8.02 -17.15
N GLY A 406 -6.50 7.81 -16.30
CA GLY A 406 -6.38 6.59 -15.51
C GLY A 406 -7.56 6.40 -14.55
N TYR A 407 -7.87 7.42 -13.75
CA TYR A 407 -9.03 7.36 -12.86
C TYR A 407 -10.37 7.34 -13.61
N ALA A 408 -10.48 8.03 -14.76
CA ALA A 408 -11.68 7.96 -15.60
C ALA A 408 -11.92 6.53 -16.10
N VAL A 409 -10.87 5.83 -16.55
CA VAL A 409 -10.95 4.40 -16.94
C VAL A 409 -11.30 3.54 -15.73
N ALA A 410 -10.62 3.71 -14.60
CA ALA A 410 -10.87 2.93 -13.39
C ALA A 410 -12.31 3.09 -12.87
N ILE A 411 -12.81 4.33 -12.82
CA ILE A 411 -14.20 4.61 -12.43
C ILE A 411 -15.18 4.07 -13.49
N GLY A 412 -14.91 4.24 -14.77
CA GLY A 412 -15.74 3.70 -15.85
C GLY A 412 -15.89 2.18 -15.76
N LEU A 413 -14.78 1.46 -15.52
CA LEU A 413 -14.78 0.01 -15.33
C LEU A 413 -15.60 -0.42 -14.12
N SER A 414 -15.64 0.38 -13.04
CA SER A 414 -16.36 0.06 -11.80
C SER A 414 -17.86 -0.10 -11.97
N PHE A 415 -18.45 0.43 -13.05
CA PHE A 415 -19.87 0.26 -13.37
C PHE A 415 -20.16 -1.01 -14.20
N VAL A 416 -19.13 -1.66 -14.77
CA VAL A 416 -19.26 -2.81 -15.67
C VAL A 416 -18.82 -4.10 -15.01
N VAL A 417 -17.85 -4.02 -14.10
CA VAL A 417 -17.22 -5.16 -13.41
C VAL A 417 -18.04 -5.56 -12.17
N PRO A 418 -18.03 -6.83 -11.74
CA PRO A 418 -18.63 -7.24 -10.47
C PRO A 418 -18.12 -6.42 -9.28
N LYS A 419 -19.02 -6.08 -8.34
CA LYS A 419 -18.75 -5.17 -7.23
C LYS A 419 -17.52 -5.56 -6.40
N ILE A 420 -17.31 -6.86 -6.19
CA ILE A 420 -16.16 -7.38 -5.44
C ILE A 420 -14.83 -7.01 -6.11
N PHE A 421 -14.71 -7.15 -7.43
CA PHE A 421 -13.49 -6.78 -8.15
C PHE A 421 -13.23 -5.28 -8.11
N THR A 422 -14.29 -4.46 -8.16
CA THR A 422 -14.15 -3.00 -7.99
C THR A 422 -13.61 -2.68 -6.61
N ALA A 423 -14.17 -3.26 -5.56
CA ALA A 423 -13.76 -3.00 -4.19
C ALA A 423 -12.31 -3.46 -3.94
N ILE A 424 -11.96 -4.68 -4.37
CA ILE A 424 -10.60 -5.22 -4.28
C ILE A 424 -9.62 -4.34 -5.10
N ALA A 425 -10.00 -3.92 -6.31
CA ALA A 425 -9.15 -3.10 -7.16
C ALA A 425 -8.78 -1.78 -6.47
N PHE A 426 -9.78 -1.05 -5.96
CA PHE A 426 -9.55 0.23 -5.31
C PHE A 426 -8.82 0.11 -3.97
N ASP A 427 -9.05 -0.96 -3.19
CA ASP A 427 -8.23 -1.27 -2.01
C ASP A 427 -6.77 -1.57 -2.40
N SER A 428 -6.57 -2.29 -3.50
CA SER A 428 -5.24 -2.70 -3.97
C SER A 428 -4.35 -1.53 -4.40
N GLY A 429 -4.95 -0.43 -4.86
CA GLY A 429 -4.21 0.76 -5.26
C GLY A 429 -3.37 1.32 -4.12
N GLY A 430 -4.00 1.53 -2.96
CA GLY A 430 -3.29 1.98 -1.77
C GLY A 430 -2.26 0.98 -1.27
N VAL A 431 -2.59 -0.31 -1.34
CA VAL A 431 -1.69 -1.40 -0.89
C VAL A 431 -0.43 -1.53 -1.73
N ALA A 432 -0.53 -1.28 -3.05
CA ALA A 432 0.61 -1.41 -3.97
C ALA A 432 1.62 -0.27 -3.88
N SER A 433 1.24 0.85 -3.27
CA SER A 433 2.04 2.07 -3.17
C SER A 433 2.69 2.26 -1.78
N GLY A 434 3.07 1.17 -1.12
CA GLY A 434 3.65 1.18 0.22
C GLY A 434 5.16 1.52 0.28
N PRO A 435 5.84 1.11 1.37
CA PRO A 435 7.23 1.51 1.69
C PRO A 435 8.24 1.30 0.57
N MET A 436 8.16 0.19 -0.17
CA MET A 436 9.12 -0.07 -1.24
C MET A 436 8.96 0.91 -2.42
N THR A 437 7.74 1.37 -2.67
CA THR A 437 7.47 2.42 -3.65
C THR A 437 8.03 3.76 -3.18
N ALA A 438 7.86 4.10 -1.91
CA ALA A 438 8.35 5.35 -1.32
C ALA A 438 9.89 5.37 -1.17
N THR A 439 10.51 4.23 -0.81
CA THR A 439 11.95 4.18 -0.51
C THR A 439 12.85 3.76 -1.67
N PHE A 440 12.29 3.25 -2.77
CA PHE A 440 13.09 2.90 -3.95
C PHE A 440 12.59 3.54 -5.24
N LEU A 441 11.30 3.43 -5.58
CA LEU A 441 10.78 3.97 -6.86
C LEU A 441 10.72 5.50 -6.87
N LEU A 442 10.28 6.12 -5.79
CA LEU A 442 10.27 7.58 -5.68
C LEU A 442 11.69 8.17 -5.72
N PRO A 443 12.68 7.67 -4.93
CA PRO A 443 14.07 8.08 -5.06
C PRO A 443 14.67 7.83 -6.45
N LEU A 444 14.33 6.73 -7.11
CA LEU A 444 14.75 6.47 -8.50
C LEU A 444 14.25 7.59 -9.44
N ALA A 445 12.98 7.99 -9.28
CA ALA A 445 12.40 9.09 -10.05
C ALA A 445 13.01 10.45 -9.69
N GLN A 446 13.28 10.70 -8.41
CA GLN A 446 13.93 11.93 -7.93
C GLN A 446 15.34 12.05 -8.50
N GLY A 447 16.16 10.99 -8.42
CA GLY A 447 17.50 10.95 -9.01
C GLY A 447 17.47 11.19 -10.53
N ALA A 448 16.53 10.56 -11.23
CA ALA A 448 16.34 10.77 -12.66
C ALA A 448 15.91 12.20 -12.99
N CYS A 449 15.00 12.78 -12.20
CA CYS A 449 14.51 14.15 -12.36
C CYS A 449 15.64 15.18 -12.23
N VAL A 450 16.48 15.02 -11.20
CA VAL A 450 17.65 15.89 -10.99
C VAL A 450 18.62 15.81 -12.19
N ALA A 451 18.89 14.61 -12.68
CA ALA A 451 19.83 14.40 -13.78
C ALA A 451 19.35 15.02 -15.11
N VAL A 452 18.05 15.08 -15.34
CA VAL A 452 17.48 15.75 -16.54
C VAL A 452 17.24 17.25 -16.34
N GLY A 453 17.48 17.79 -15.12
CA GLY A 453 17.25 19.19 -14.79
C GLY A 453 15.77 19.55 -14.62
N GLY A 454 14.93 18.58 -14.23
CA GLY A 454 13.51 18.76 -13.96
C GLY A 454 13.23 19.37 -12.58
N ASN A 455 11.97 19.75 -12.34
CA ASN A 455 11.50 20.20 -11.04
C ASN A 455 11.12 18.98 -10.18
N LEU A 456 11.84 18.77 -9.07
CA LEU A 456 11.62 17.63 -8.17
C LEU A 456 10.16 17.51 -7.72
N VAL A 457 9.53 18.61 -7.34
CA VAL A 457 8.16 18.62 -6.82
C VAL A 457 7.14 18.37 -7.93
N ALA A 458 7.31 19.05 -9.05
CA ALA A 458 6.38 18.96 -10.17
C ALA A 458 6.54 17.65 -10.96
N ASP A 459 7.77 17.13 -11.11
CA ASP A 459 8.08 16.07 -12.07
C ASP A 459 8.43 14.72 -11.42
N ALA A 460 9.03 14.69 -10.21
CA ALA A 460 9.38 13.43 -9.54
C ALA A 460 8.25 12.91 -8.65
N PHE A 461 7.57 13.77 -7.87
CA PHE A 461 6.39 13.35 -7.12
C PHE A 461 5.26 12.92 -8.05
N GLY A 462 4.37 12.07 -7.58
CA GLY A 462 3.29 11.47 -8.36
C GLY A 462 3.59 10.04 -8.82
N VAL A 463 4.78 9.50 -8.53
CA VAL A 463 5.11 8.09 -8.78
C VAL A 463 4.23 7.19 -7.92
N VAL A 464 4.07 7.53 -6.63
CA VAL A 464 3.24 6.77 -5.69
C VAL A 464 1.78 6.79 -6.15
N ALA A 465 1.27 7.96 -6.57
CA ALA A 465 -0.07 8.10 -7.11
C ALA A 465 -0.32 7.27 -8.37
N MET A 466 0.66 7.23 -9.27
CA MET A 466 0.57 6.42 -10.48
C MET A 466 0.62 4.92 -10.17
N VAL A 467 1.46 4.50 -9.22
CA VAL A 467 1.51 3.12 -8.72
C VAL A 467 0.20 2.74 -8.03
N ALA A 468 -0.43 3.65 -7.30
CA ALA A 468 -1.75 3.42 -6.72
C ALA A 468 -2.87 3.31 -7.76
N MET A 469 -2.79 4.06 -8.86
CA MET A 469 -3.83 4.14 -9.87
C MET A 469 -3.92 2.90 -10.77
N THR A 470 -2.81 2.36 -11.23
CA THR A 470 -2.84 1.30 -12.26
C THR A 470 -3.39 -0.04 -11.79
N PRO A 471 -3.20 -0.50 -10.53
CA PRO A 471 -3.89 -1.67 -9.99
C PRO A 471 -5.40 -1.57 -10.06
N LEU A 472 -5.96 -0.36 -9.94
CA LEU A 472 -7.41 -0.13 -10.07
C LEU A 472 -7.94 -0.61 -11.42
N ILE A 473 -7.14 -0.44 -12.46
CA ILE A 473 -7.49 -0.85 -13.82
C ILE A 473 -7.21 -2.35 -14.02
N THR A 474 -6.01 -2.82 -13.68
CA THR A 474 -5.59 -4.19 -13.99
C THR A 474 -6.39 -5.25 -13.25
N ILE A 475 -6.79 -5.00 -12.00
CA ILE A 475 -7.64 -5.93 -11.24
C ILE A 475 -9.07 -5.92 -11.75
N GLN A 476 -9.60 -4.77 -12.16
CA GLN A 476 -10.92 -4.71 -12.78
C GLN A 476 -10.92 -5.43 -14.16
N VAL A 477 -9.84 -5.31 -14.93
CA VAL A 477 -9.66 -6.08 -16.17
C VAL A 477 -9.60 -7.58 -15.88
N LEU A 478 -8.89 -8.00 -14.81
CA LEU A 478 -8.91 -9.40 -14.35
C LEU A 478 -10.36 -9.86 -14.06
N GLY A 479 -11.16 -9.01 -13.41
CA GLY A 479 -12.57 -9.26 -13.14
C GLY A 479 -13.40 -9.45 -14.42
N LEU A 480 -13.19 -8.59 -15.41
CA LEU A 480 -13.86 -8.73 -16.73
C LEU A 480 -13.48 -10.03 -17.41
N ILE A 481 -12.19 -10.38 -17.44
CA ILE A 481 -11.71 -11.64 -18.03
C ILE A 481 -12.38 -12.84 -17.34
N THR A 482 -12.47 -12.81 -16.01
CA THR A 482 -13.11 -13.88 -15.23
C THR A 482 -14.59 -14.02 -15.59
N VAL A 483 -15.33 -12.92 -15.71
CA VAL A 483 -16.75 -12.94 -16.12
C VAL A 483 -16.93 -13.49 -17.54
N ILE A 484 -16.09 -13.04 -18.47
CA ILE A 484 -16.16 -13.51 -19.87
C ILE A 484 -15.84 -15.00 -19.95
N LYS A 485 -14.84 -15.47 -19.19
CA LYS A 485 -14.47 -16.88 -19.16
C LYS A 485 -15.59 -17.75 -18.56
N ASN A 486 -16.21 -17.31 -17.48
CA ASN A 486 -17.30 -18.03 -16.83
C ASN A 486 -18.56 -18.08 -17.71
N ARG A 487 -18.86 -17.03 -18.48
CA ARG A 487 -19.97 -17.06 -19.47
C ARG A 487 -19.74 -18.06 -20.59
N LYS A 488 -18.48 -18.37 -20.96
CA LYS A 488 -18.15 -19.38 -21.97
C LYS A 488 -18.22 -20.82 -21.44
N HIS A 489 -18.22 -20.98 -20.10
CA HIS A 489 -18.44 -22.24 -19.43
C HIS A 489 -19.83 -22.20 -18.77
N GLU A 490 -20.89 -21.98 -19.58
CA GLU A 490 -22.24 -22.29 -19.14
C GLU A 490 -22.24 -23.74 -18.67
N PRO A 491 -22.83 -24.05 -17.49
CA PRO A 491 -22.98 -25.44 -17.08
C PRO A 491 -23.71 -26.15 -18.19
N VAL A 492 -23.13 -27.25 -18.67
CA VAL A 492 -23.87 -28.22 -19.50
C VAL A 492 -25.14 -28.49 -18.69
N GLU A 493 -26.30 -28.11 -19.26
CA GLU A 493 -27.57 -28.49 -18.67
C GLU A 493 -27.52 -30.02 -18.54
N VAL A 494 -27.28 -30.49 -17.32
CA VAL A 494 -27.47 -31.88 -16.99
C VAL A 494 -28.96 -32.12 -17.29
N PRO A 495 -29.30 -32.93 -18.28
CA PRO A 495 -30.70 -33.18 -18.54
C PRO A 495 -31.33 -33.62 -17.24
N VAL A 496 -32.27 -32.84 -16.74
CA VAL A 496 -33.12 -33.25 -15.61
C VAL A 496 -33.89 -34.43 -16.17
N PHE A 497 -33.44 -35.65 -15.83
CA PHE A 497 -34.22 -36.82 -16.05
C PHE A 497 -35.50 -36.66 -15.24
N ASP A 498 -36.59 -36.45 -15.91
CA ASP A 498 -37.93 -36.47 -15.32
C ASP A 498 -38.14 -37.89 -14.84
N LEU A 499 -37.69 -38.16 -13.61
CA LEU A 499 -37.96 -39.41 -12.92
C LEU A 499 -39.44 -39.38 -12.58
N ALA A 500 -40.19 -40.25 -13.21
CA ALA A 500 -41.59 -40.46 -12.92
C ALA A 500 -41.75 -40.63 -11.38
N ASP A 501 -42.79 -40.05 -10.80
CA ASP A 501 -43.04 -39.96 -9.35
C ASP A 501 -42.98 -41.29 -8.56
N ASN A 502 -42.70 -42.40 -9.23
CA ASN A 502 -42.64 -43.76 -8.66
C ASN A 502 -41.30 -44.49 -8.85
N ALA A 503 -40.23 -43.79 -9.24
CA ALA A 503 -38.90 -44.41 -9.37
C ALA A 503 -38.28 -44.65 -7.97
N ILE A 504 -38.16 -45.89 -7.56
CA ILE A 504 -37.41 -46.31 -6.36
C ILE A 504 -35.94 -46.30 -6.78
N ILE A 505 -35.14 -45.43 -6.14
CA ILE A 505 -33.68 -45.44 -6.28
C ILE A 505 -33.15 -46.36 -5.16
N GLU A 506 -32.66 -47.55 -5.52
CA GLU A 506 -31.79 -48.33 -4.63
C GLU A 506 -30.42 -47.67 -4.53
N LEU A 507 -30.03 -47.27 -3.30
CA LEU A 507 -28.71 -46.72 -2.99
C LEU A 507 -27.71 -47.84 -2.77
#